data_287f1016a524c854c7f9a6c5b02f06e8
#
_entry.id   287f1016a524c854c7f9a6c5b02f06e8
#
_cell.length_a   1.000
_cell.length_b   1.000
_cell.length_c   1.000
_cell.angle_alpha   90.00
_cell.angle_beta   90.00
_cell.angle_gamma   90.00
#
_symmetry.space_group_name_H-M   'P 1'
#
loop_
_entity.id
_entity.type
_entity.pdbx_description
1 polymer ?
#
loop_
_entity_poly.entity_id
_entity_poly.type
_entity_poly.pdbx_seq_one_letter_code
_entity_poly.pdbx_strand_id
1 'polypeptide(L)'
;MLAYTYRKQGEFALQNKPEPVLTHAGDAVVRVTMSSICTSDLHIKHGSVPRAVPGITVGHEMVGVVEQVGSAVKTVKPGDRVAVNVETFCGHCFFCQHGFVNNCTDPNGGWALGCRIDGGQAEYVRVPYADQGLTVIPDRVSDRQALFAGDVLATGYWAVRISEIRQGDTVLILGAGPTGICTMLCAMLHHPHRIIICDPDPARLRFVREHYPDVLTITPEHAQEFVQLNSPHGGADVVCEVAGSDDSFRLAWECARPNAIVSI
;
A
#
# COMPACT_ATOMS: atom_id res chain seq x y z
N MET A 1 12.27 4.74 23.72
CA MET A 1 12.55 4.61 22.30
C MET A 1 12.36 5.91 21.55
N LEU A 2 13.10 6.12 20.49
CA LEU A 2 12.92 7.25 19.58
C LEU A 2 11.74 6.96 18.63
N ALA A 3 10.87 7.96 18.41
CA ALA A 3 9.66 7.82 17.60
C ALA A 3 9.30 9.11 16.87
N TYR A 4 8.83 9.00 15.62
CA TYR A 4 8.34 10.13 14.84
C TYR A 4 6.82 10.25 15.02
N THR A 5 6.36 11.35 15.61
CA THR A 5 4.99 11.47 16.11
C THR A 5 4.20 12.58 15.41
N TYR A 6 2.92 12.33 15.19
CA TYR A 6 1.94 13.33 14.77
C TYR A 6 1.49 14.16 15.97
N ARG A 7 1.78 15.44 15.99
CA ARG A 7 1.37 16.34 17.07
C ARG A 7 0.05 17.05 16.80
N LYS A 8 -0.06 17.60 15.62
CA LYS A 8 -1.25 18.28 15.08
C LYS A 8 -1.08 18.45 13.58
N GLN A 9 -2.12 18.92 12.91
CA GLN A 9 -2.04 19.27 11.49
C GLN A 9 -0.83 20.15 11.19
N GLY A 10 -0.05 19.77 10.20
CA GLY A 10 1.17 20.42 9.77
C GLY A 10 2.42 20.07 10.58
N GLU A 11 2.31 19.38 11.72
CA GLU A 11 3.43 19.16 12.63
C GLU A 11 3.65 17.69 12.98
N PHE A 12 4.79 17.16 12.53
CA PHE A 12 5.37 15.91 12.99
C PHE A 12 6.66 16.24 13.77
N ALA A 13 6.95 15.46 14.80
CA ALA A 13 8.15 15.69 15.62
C ALA A 13 8.78 14.38 16.07
N LEU A 14 10.11 14.37 16.11
CA LEU A 14 10.87 13.29 16.72
C LEU A 14 10.78 13.43 18.25
N GLN A 15 10.39 12.36 18.94
CA GLN A 15 10.19 12.36 20.39
C GLN A 15 10.68 11.07 21.03
N ASN A 16 11.05 11.15 22.31
CA ASN A 16 11.22 9.97 23.12
C ASN A 16 9.87 9.50 23.67
N LYS A 17 9.51 8.25 23.38
CA LYS A 17 8.31 7.57 23.90
C LYS A 17 8.73 6.35 24.72
N PRO A 18 7.88 5.86 25.64
CA PRO A 18 8.07 4.53 26.23
C PRO A 18 8.10 3.45 25.15
N GLU A 19 8.83 2.39 25.38
CA GLU A 19 8.73 1.20 24.51
C GLU A 19 7.33 0.59 24.62
N PRO A 20 6.77 0.07 23.52
CA PRO A 20 5.47 -0.55 23.55
C PRO A 20 5.49 -1.86 24.37
N VAL A 21 4.39 -2.15 25.04
CA VAL A 21 4.18 -3.39 25.77
C VAL A 21 3.01 -4.16 25.17
N LEU A 22 2.99 -5.48 25.38
CA LEU A 22 1.85 -6.31 25.03
C LEU A 22 0.62 -5.89 25.85
N THR A 23 -0.49 -5.60 25.20
CA THR A 23 -1.76 -5.23 25.87
C THR A 23 -2.79 -6.35 25.79
N HIS A 24 -2.64 -7.27 24.83
CA HIS A 24 -3.51 -8.43 24.62
C HIS A 24 -2.69 -9.69 24.32
N ALA A 25 -3.29 -10.84 24.60
CA ALA A 25 -2.64 -12.14 24.34
C ALA A 25 -2.31 -12.41 22.87
N GLY A 26 -2.98 -11.73 21.94
CA GLY A 26 -2.75 -11.84 20.50
C GLY A 26 -1.78 -10.80 19.92
N ASP A 27 -1.15 -9.97 20.75
CA ASP A 27 -0.22 -8.93 20.31
C ASP A 27 1.21 -9.47 20.12
N ALA A 28 1.98 -8.77 19.29
CA ALA A 28 3.44 -8.88 19.30
C ALA A 28 4.09 -7.50 19.41
N VAL A 29 5.31 -7.45 19.92
CA VAL A 29 6.22 -6.30 19.82
C VAL A 29 7.30 -6.64 18.81
N VAL A 30 7.47 -5.75 17.83
CA VAL A 30 8.46 -5.88 16.76
C VAL A 30 9.49 -4.76 16.91
N ARG A 31 10.76 -5.12 16.93
CA ARG A 31 11.88 -4.19 16.79
C ARG A 31 12.03 -3.88 15.32
N VAL A 32 11.76 -2.63 14.94
CA VAL A 32 11.76 -2.18 13.55
C VAL A 32 13.20 -2.11 13.03
N THR A 33 13.47 -2.76 11.90
CA THR A 33 14.76 -2.70 11.20
C THR A 33 14.74 -1.75 10.01
N MET A 34 13.57 -1.57 9.40
CA MET A 34 13.37 -0.65 8.28
C MET A 34 11.90 -0.21 8.23
N SER A 35 11.69 1.06 7.91
CA SER A 35 10.36 1.65 7.69
C SER A 35 10.41 2.58 6.48
N SER A 36 9.28 2.78 5.81
CA SER A 36 9.13 3.75 4.72
C SER A 36 8.09 4.82 5.06
N ILE A 37 8.16 5.91 4.30
CA ILE A 37 7.16 6.99 4.35
C ILE A 37 6.19 6.77 3.20
N CYS A 38 4.91 6.67 3.52
CA CYS A 38 3.83 6.59 2.56
C CYS A 38 3.19 7.98 2.32
N THR A 39 2.54 8.16 1.18
CA THR A 39 1.71 9.35 0.92
C THR A 39 0.61 9.53 1.97
N SER A 40 0.12 8.44 2.54
CA SER A 40 -0.87 8.47 3.63
C SER A 40 -0.36 9.20 4.89
N ASP A 41 0.95 9.16 5.17
CA ASP A 41 1.56 9.95 6.27
C ASP A 41 1.49 11.45 5.97
N LEU A 42 1.64 11.84 4.68
CA LEU A 42 1.46 13.22 4.25
C LEU A 42 0.00 13.66 4.35
N HIS A 43 -0.95 12.78 4.03
CA HIS A 43 -2.38 13.04 4.23
C HIS A 43 -2.72 13.28 5.71
N ILE A 44 -2.14 12.51 6.63
CA ILE A 44 -2.24 12.78 8.08
C ILE A 44 -1.66 14.16 8.40
N LYS A 45 -0.46 14.46 7.91
CA LYS A 45 0.20 15.76 8.14
C LYS A 45 -0.66 16.94 7.66
N HIS A 46 -1.30 16.81 6.51
CA HIS A 46 -2.13 17.87 5.91
C HIS A 46 -3.54 17.94 6.52
N GLY A 47 -3.91 17.01 7.42
CA GLY A 47 -5.23 16.99 8.06
C GLY A 47 -6.34 16.37 7.21
N SER A 48 -5.99 15.68 6.13
CA SER A 48 -6.96 15.00 5.24
C SER A 48 -7.45 13.65 5.80
N VAL A 49 -6.93 13.21 6.94
CA VAL A 49 -7.32 11.98 7.62
C VAL A 49 -7.95 12.31 8.99
N PRO A 50 -9.29 12.56 9.05
CA PRO A 50 -9.94 13.03 10.28
C PRO A 50 -9.83 12.06 11.46
N ARG A 51 -9.61 10.76 11.19
CA ARG A 51 -9.48 9.71 12.22
C ARG A 51 -8.07 9.60 12.82
N ALA A 52 -7.09 10.34 12.28
CA ALA A 52 -5.73 10.33 12.82
C ALA A 52 -5.69 10.97 14.22
N VAL A 53 -5.04 10.29 15.16
CA VAL A 53 -5.01 10.68 16.57
C VAL A 53 -3.73 11.44 16.88
N PRO A 54 -3.78 12.69 17.39
CA PRO A 54 -2.59 13.39 17.85
C PRO A 54 -1.82 12.63 18.95
N GLY A 55 -0.49 12.66 18.88
CA GLY A 55 0.39 11.98 19.84
C GLY A 55 0.81 10.57 19.44
N ILE A 56 0.20 9.99 18.38
CA ILE A 56 0.61 8.66 17.89
C ILE A 56 1.96 8.73 17.17
N THR A 57 2.68 7.62 17.18
CA THR A 57 3.79 7.36 16.26
C THR A 57 3.22 7.11 14.87
N VAL A 58 3.72 7.78 13.85
CA VAL A 58 3.28 7.58 12.46
C VAL A 58 3.97 6.38 11.80
N GLY A 59 3.58 6.07 10.56
CA GLY A 59 4.16 4.99 9.75
C GLY A 59 3.42 3.67 9.89
N HIS A 60 3.13 3.08 8.73
CA HIS A 60 2.39 1.81 8.62
C HIS A 60 3.07 0.81 7.68
N GLU A 61 4.20 1.18 7.09
CA GLU A 61 5.05 0.30 6.28
C GLU A 61 6.34 0.02 7.03
N MET A 62 6.54 -1.21 7.47
CA MET A 62 7.75 -1.60 8.21
C MET A 62 8.02 -3.10 8.13
N VAL A 63 9.28 -3.42 8.35
CA VAL A 63 9.78 -4.77 8.61
C VAL A 63 10.62 -4.74 9.89
N GLY A 64 10.77 -5.88 10.53
CA GLY A 64 11.54 -5.96 11.76
C GLY A 64 11.74 -7.38 12.25
N VAL A 65 12.19 -7.47 13.49
CA VAL A 65 12.39 -8.73 14.21
C VAL A 65 11.43 -8.78 15.39
N VAL A 66 10.72 -9.88 15.52
CA VAL A 66 9.82 -10.10 16.66
C VAL A 66 10.63 -10.13 17.96
N GLU A 67 10.29 -9.26 18.90
CA GLU A 67 10.95 -9.17 20.19
C GLU A 67 10.17 -9.92 21.29
N GLN A 68 8.84 -9.76 21.28
CA GLN A 68 7.95 -10.39 22.23
C GLN A 68 6.64 -10.79 21.55
N VAL A 69 6.01 -11.84 22.05
CA VAL A 69 4.68 -12.30 21.61
C VAL A 69 3.77 -12.55 22.80
N GLY A 70 2.50 -12.29 22.65
CA GLY A 70 1.47 -12.65 23.60
C GLY A 70 1.18 -14.16 23.60
N SER A 71 0.57 -14.66 24.67
CA SER A 71 0.38 -16.10 24.90
C SER A 71 -0.55 -16.80 23.90
N ALA A 72 -1.34 -16.03 23.11
CA ALA A 72 -2.24 -16.60 22.09
C ALA A 72 -1.65 -16.59 20.68
N VAL A 73 -0.49 -15.96 20.48
CA VAL A 73 0.19 -15.90 19.17
C VAL A 73 0.79 -17.26 18.81
N LYS A 74 0.57 -17.71 17.57
CA LYS A 74 0.94 -19.06 17.10
C LYS A 74 1.81 -19.06 15.85
N THR A 75 1.73 -18.02 15.01
CA THR A 75 2.35 -18.01 13.67
C THR A 75 3.77 -17.45 13.66
N VAL A 76 4.14 -16.70 14.70
CA VAL A 76 5.46 -16.06 14.84
C VAL A 76 6.01 -16.24 16.25
N LYS A 77 7.32 -16.13 16.39
CA LYS A 77 8.04 -16.23 17.67
C LYS A 77 9.16 -15.19 17.75
N PRO A 78 9.67 -14.88 18.96
CA PRO A 78 10.83 -14.02 19.12
C PRO A 78 12.01 -14.47 18.26
N GLY A 79 12.65 -13.52 17.58
CA GLY A 79 13.75 -13.74 16.64
C GLY A 79 13.31 -13.88 15.18
N ASP A 80 12.04 -14.10 14.88
CA ASP A 80 11.55 -14.17 13.50
C ASP A 80 11.65 -12.80 12.81
N ARG A 81 12.14 -12.77 11.57
CA ARG A 81 12.09 -11.60 10.69
C ARG A 81 10.70 -11.51 10.09
N VAL A 82 10.03 -10.36 10.21
CA VAL A 82 8.65 -10.19 9.79
C VAL A 82 8.41 -8.92 8.99
N ALA A 83 7.52 -9.02 8.00
CA ALA A 83 6.84 -7.88 7.40
C ALA A 83 5.54 -7.63 8.19
N VAL A 84 5.25 -6.36 8.46
CA VAL A 84 4.04 -5.94 9.15
C VAL A 84 2.99 -5.57 8.11
N ASN A 85 1.79 -6.12 8.25
CA ASN A 85 0.64 -5.76 7.43
C ASN A 85 0.09 -4.40 7.87
N VAL A 86 -0.13 -3.48 6.93
CA VAL A 86 -0.75 -2.18 7.20
C VAL A 86 -2.15 -2.32 7.80
N GLU A 87 -2.91 -3.30 7.32
CA GLU A 87 -4.24 -3.61 7.83
C GLU A 87 -4.14 -4.66 8.94
N THR A 88 -4.32 -4.24 10.18
CA THR A 88 -4.54 -5.16 11.30
C THR A 88 -6.02 -5.52 11.39
N PHE A 89 -6.38 -6.74 11.81
CA PHE A 89 -7.79 -7.13 11.84
C PHE A 89 -8.07 -8.29 12.80
N CYS A 90 -9.28 -8.27 13.37
CA CYS A 90 -9.66 -9.24 14.41
C CYS A 90 -9.92 -10.67 13.89
N GLY A 91 -10.19 -10.84 12.59
CA GLY A 91 -10.45 -12.14 11.97
C GLY A 91 -11.84 -12.74 12.21
N HIS A 92 -12.70 -12.14 13.06
CA HIS A 92 -13.98 -12.75 13.45
C HIS A 92 -15.23 -11.88 13.24
N CYS A 93 -15.06 -10.57 12.95
CA CYS A 93 -16.21 -9.72 12.61
C CYS A 93 -16.73 -10.02 11.20
N PHE A 94 -17.94 -9.55 10.89
CA PHE A 94 -18.56 -9.74 9.58
C PHE A 94 -17.62 -9.40 8.42
N PHE A 95 -17.01 -8.22 8.47
CA PHE A 95 -16.14 -7.76 7.38
C PHE A 95 -14.90 -8.63 7.21
N CYS A 96 -14.25 -9.02 8.31
CA CYS A 96 -13.08 -9.89 8.26
C CYS A 96 -13.40 -11.25 7.66
N GLN A 97 -14.53 -11.84 8.03
CA GLN A 97 -14.94 -13.15 7.52
C GLN A 97 -15.36 -13.13 6.05
N HIS A 98 -15.68 -11.96 5.49
CA HIS A 98 -16.01 -11.78 4.09
C HIS A 98 -14.84 -11.21 3.26
N GLY A 99 -13.63 -11.11 3.84
CA GLY A 99 -12.43 -10.64 3.14
C GLY A 99 -12.27 -9.11 3.05
N PHE A 100 -13.15 -8.34 3.70
CA PHE A 100 -13.10 -6.88 3.75
C PHE A 100 -12.39 -6.38 5.02
N VAL A 101 -11.15 -6.83 5.24
CA VAL A 101 -10.41 -6.61 6.48
C VAL A 101 -10.16 -5.12 6.79
N ASN A 102 -10.07 -4.29 5.76
CA ASN A 102 -9.97 -2.83 5.87
C ASN A 102 -11.17 -2.19 6.59
N ASN A 103 -12.32 -2.85 6.59
CA ASN A 103 -13.55 -2.43 7.29
C ASN A 103 -13.74 -3.16 8.65
N CYS A 104 -12.69 -3.74 9.21
CA CYS A 104 -12.76 -4.38 10.52
C CYS A 104 -13.36 -3.43 11.57
N THR A 105 -14.34 -3.94 12.32
CA THR A 105 -15.07 -3.13 13.33
C THR A 105 -14.35 -3.01 14.68
N ASP A 106 -13.26 -3.73 14.87
CA ASP A 106 -12.44 -3.60 16.06
C ASP A 106 -11.68 -2.26 16.10
N PRO A 107 -11.54 -1.60 17.26
CA PRO A 107 -10.79 -0.34 17.36
C PRO A 107 -9.35 -0.40 16.88
N ASN A 108 -8.70 -1.57 16.99
CA ASN A 108 -7.34 -1.80 16.49
C ASN A 108 -7.33 -2.39 15.05
N GLY A 109 -8.49 -2.48 14.39
CA GLY A 109 -8.64 -3.08 13.07
C GLY A 109 -8.69 -2.07 11.92
N GLY A 110 -8.53 -2.55 10.69
CA GLY A 110 -8.37 -1.71 9.51
C GLY A 110 -7.04 -0.95 9.54
N TRP A 111 -6.93 0.15 8.83
CA TRP A 111 -5.76 1.02 8.95
C TRP A 111 -5.71 1.69 10.34
N ALA A 112 -5.14 0.99 11.32
CA ALA A 112 -4.97 1.47 12.68
C ALA A 112 -3.53 1.92 12.95
N LEU A 113 -2.53 1.11 12.57
CA LEU A 113 -1.11 1.43 12.74
C LEU A 113 -0.73 2.75 12.07
N GLY A 114 -0.07 3.63 12.81
CA GLY A 114 0.36 4.93 12.31
C GLY A 114 -0.76 5.94 12.07
N CYS A 115 -2.02 5.60 12.41
CA CYS A 115 -3.19 6.46 12.23
C CYS A 115 -3.99 6.64 13.53
N ARG A 116 -4.40 5.54 14.17
CA ARG A 116 -5.20 5.54 15.42
C ARG A 116 -4.44 4.96 16.60
N ILE A 117 -3.46 4.12 16.33
CA ILE A 117 -2.52 3.55 17.30
C ILE A 117 -1.09 3.79 16.80
N ASP A 118 -0.12 3.64 17.70
CA ASP A 118 1.29 3.84 17.35
C ASP A 118 1.72 2.94 16.19
N GLY A 119 2.43 3.53 15.23
CA GLY A 119 2.99 2.88 14.04
C GLY A 119 4.49 2.63 14.12
N GLY A 120 5.10 2.35 12.98
CA GLY A 120 6.45 1.83 12.85
C GLY A 120 7.54 2.84 12.48
N GLN A 121 7.28 4.14 12.43
CA GLN A 121 8.36 5.11 12.36
C GLN A 121 8.94 5.37 13.76
N ALA A 122 9.41 4.28 14.39
CA ALA A 122 10.02 4.20 15.71
C ALA A 122 10.96 2.98 15.79
N GLU A 123 11.68 2.84 16.91
CA GLU A 123 12.55 1.68 17.15
C GLU A 123 11.75 0.39 17.41
N TYR A 124 10.55 0.51 17.99
CA TYR A 124 9.65 -0.62 18.28
C TYR A 124 8.21 -0.26 17.98
N VAL A 125 7.43 -1.27 17.60
CA VAL A 125 5.99 -1.17 17.36
C VAL A 125 5.24 -2.35 17.99
N ARG A 126 4.08 -2.09 18.61
CA ARG A 126 3.13 -3.13 19.00
C ARG A 126 2.20 -3.42 17.84
N VAL A 127 2.15 -4.65 17.41
CA VAL A 127 1.25 -5.12 16.34
C VAL A 127 0.12 -5.93 16.96
N PRO A 128 -1.12 -5.43 16.96
CA PRO A 128 -2.28 -6.20 17.41
C PRO A 128 -2.59 -7.32 16.40
N TYR A 129 -3.24 -8.40 16.90
CA TYR A 129 -3.61 -9.55 16.05
C TYR A 129 -2.41 -10.10 15.27
N ALA A 130 -1.31 -10.38 15.96
CA ALA A 130 -0.03 -10.70 15.35
C ALA A 130 -0.09 -11.88 14.36
N ASP A 131 -0.97 -12.86 14.59
CA ASP A 131 -1.15 -13.99 13.67
C ASP A 131 -1.69 -13.58 12.29
N GLN A 132 -2.38 -12.44 12.19
CA GLN A 132 -2.85 -11.84 10.94
C GLN A 132 -1.99 -10.66 10.49
N GLY A 133 -1.42 -9.94 11.46
CA GLY A 133 -0.66 -8.70 11.22
C GLY A 133 0.81 -8.91 10.84
N LEU A 134 1.36 -10.12 11.01
CA LEU A 134 2.76 -10.43 10.77
C LEU A 134 2.93 -11.58 9.78
N THR A 135 3.85 -11.40 8.84
CA THR A 135 4.27 -12.45 7.91
C THR A 135 5.76 -12.67 8.02
N VAL A 136 6.17 -13.93 8.29
CA VAL A 136 7.60 -14.30 8.35
C VAL A 136 8.24 -14.08 6.99
N ILE A 137 9.34 -13.33 6.96
CA ILE A 137 10.10 -13.06 5.74
C ILE A 137 10.98 -14.28 5.42
N PRO A 138 10.82 -14.91 4.24
CA PRO A 138 11.70 -16.02 3.82
C PRO A 138 13.16 -15.59 3.75
N ASP A 139 14.09 -16.48 4.06
CA ASP A 139 15.54 -16.19 4.09
C ASP A 139 16.08 -15.60 2.78
N ARG A 140 15.50 -16.02 1.63
CA ARG A 140 15.87 -15.51 0.30
C ARG A 140 15.39 -14.09 0.00
N VAL A 141 14.51 -13.52 0.84
CA VAL A 141 13.94 -12.18 0.68
C VAL A 141 14.62 -11.23 1.66
N SER A 142 15.18 -10.15 1.15
CA SER A 142 15.79 -9.10 1.97
C SER A 142 14.71 -8.23 2.63
N ASP A 143 15.06 -7.55 3.73
CA ASP A 143 14.17 -6.59 4.40
C ASP A 143 13.70 -5.49 3.44
N ARG A 144 14.60 -5.03 2.55
CA ARG A 144 14.26 -4.02 1.52
C ARG A 144 13.18 -4.52 0.55
N GLN A 145 13.21 -5.78 0.13
CA GLN A 145 12.20 -6.35 -0.75
C GLN A 145 10.89 -6.59 0.02
N ALA A 146 10.97 -7.06 1.26
CA ALA A 146 9.81 -7.35 2.09
C ALA A 146 9.07 -6.09 2.55
N LEU A 147 9.78 -4.96 2.69
CA LEU A 147 9.20 -3.69 3.18
C LEU A 147 7.96 -3.27 2.40
N PHE A 148 8.00 -3.42 1.08
CA PHE A 148 6.88 -3.00 0.22
C PHE A 148 5.71 -3.99 0.21
N ALA A 149 5.90 -5.21 0.72
CA ALA A 149 4.86 -6.25 0.70
C ALA A 149 3.71 -5.95 1.67
N GLY A 150 3.98 -5.22 2.76
CA GLY A 150 3.01 -4.91 3.81
C GLY A 150 1.92 -3.93 3.39
N ASP A 151 2.18 -3.05 2.41
CA ASP A 151 1.24 -2.04 1.93
C ASP A 151 1.30 -1.84 0.42
N VAL A 152 2.28 -1.07 -0.10
CA VAL A 152 2.22 -0.55 -1.48
C VAL A 152 2.16 -1.65 -2.55
N LEU A 153 2.86 -2.77 -2.37
CA LEU A 153 2.77 -3.91 -3.29
C LEU A 153 1.41 -4.63 -3.14
N ALA A 154 0.92 -4.80 -1.92
CA ALA A 154 -0.39 -5.38 -1.65
C ALA A 154 -1.51 -4.50 -2.23
N THR A 155 -1.38 -3.17 -2.15
CA THR A 155 -2.29 -2.20 -2.77
C THR A 155 -2.29 -2.34 -4.29
N GLY A 156 -1.12 -2.42 -4.93
CA GLY A 156 -1.00 -2.67 -6.36
C GLY A 156 -1.60 -4.01 -6.79
N TYR A 157 -1.38 -5.07 -5.99
CA TYR A 157 -1.99 -6.38 -6.23
C TYR A 157 -3.52 -6.32 -6.10
N TRP A 158 -4.04 -5.62 -5.11
CA TRP A 158 -5.47 -5.44 -4.93
C TRP A 158 -6.11 -4.67 -6.10
N ALA A 159 -5.49 -3.57 -6.54
CA ALA A 159 -5.93 -2.81 -7.71
C ALA A 159 -6.08 -3.72 -8.95
N VAL A 160 -5.09 -4.58 -9.21
CA VAL A 160 -5.13 -5.54 -10.32
C VAL A 160 -6.22 -6.59 -10.12
N ARG A 161 -6.38 -7.10 -8.92
CA ARG A 161 -7.39 -8.13 -8.61
C ARG A 161 -8.82 -7.63 -8.83
N ILE A 162 -9.15 -6.41 -8.37
CA ILE A 162 -10.50 -5.84 -8.59
C ILE A 162 -10.74 -5.39 -10.03
N SER A 163 -9.67 -5.18 -10.78
CA SER A 163 -9.70 -4.81 -12.21
C SER A 163 -9.94 -6.00 -13.13
N GLU A 164 -9.89 -7.23 -12.63
CA GLU A 164 -10.14 -8.46 -13.42
C GLU A 164 -9.32 -8.54 -14.72
N ILE A 165 -8.07 -8.05 -14.69
CA ILE A 165 -7.18 -8.05 -15.87
C ILE A 165 -7.07 -9.44 -16.45
N ARG A 166 -7.24 -9.55 -17.78
CA ARG A 166 -7.16 -10.80 -18.53
C ARG A 166 -6.00 -10.77 -19.53
N GLN A 167 -5.57 -11.95 -19.93
CA GLN A 167 -4.64 -12.08 -21.04
C GLN A 167 -5.20 -11.43 -22.30
N GLY A 168 -4.41 -10.58 -22.92
CA GLY A 168 -4.81 -9.87 -24.14
C GLY A 168 -5.40 -8.47 -23.93
N ASP A 169 -5.70 -8.07 -22.68
CA ASP A 169 -6.20 -6.72 -22.37
C ASP A 169 -5.15 -5.64 -22.62
N THR A 170 -5.61 -4.46 -23.01
CA THR A 170 -4.84 -3.22 -22.91
C THR A 170 -5.14 -2.58 -21.56
N VAL A 171 -4.12 -2.44 -20.72
CA VAL A 171 -4.21 -1.89 -19.38
C VAL A 171 -3.59 -0.49 -19.35
N LEU A 172 -4.37 0.49 -18.93
CA LEU A 172 -3.89 1.85 -18.64
C LEU A 172 -3.75 2.02 -17.13
N ILE A 173 -2.59 2.50 -16.68
CA ILE A 173 -2.33 2.86 -15.29
C ILE A 173 -2.09 4.37 -15.22
N LEU A 174 -2.93 5.09 -14.50
CA LEU A 174 -2.80 6.52 -14.26
C LEU A 174 -2.04 6.76 -12.96
N GLY A 175 -0.82 7.28 -13.09
CA GLY A 175 0.15 7.46 -12.02
C GLY A 175 1.33 6.50 -12.14
N ALA A 176 2.56 7.05 -12.22
CA ALA A 176 3.84 6.32 -12.20
C ALA A 176 4.58 6.49 -10.87
N GLY A 177 3.85 6.76 -9.79
CA GLY A 177 4.36 6.73 -8.41
C GLY A 177 4.54 5.30 -7.90
N PRO A 178 4.93 5.13 -6.63
CA PRO A 178 5.16 3.79 -6.05
C PRO A 178 3.98 2.83 -6.23
N THR A 179 2.75 3.30 -5.99
CA THR A 179 1.54 2.49 -6.19
C THR A 179 1.36 2.09 -7.66
N GLY A 180 1.57 3.04 -8.61
CA GLY A 180 1.46 2.75 -10.04
C GLY A 180 2.50 1.74 -10.52
N ILE A 181 3.75 1.84 -10.05
CA ILE A 181 4.80 0.87 -10.36
C ILE A 181 4.44 -0.51 -9.79
N CYS A 182 3.95 -0.59 -8.55
CA CYS A 182 3.51 -1.86 -7.96
C CYS A 182 2.30 -2.45 -8.69
N THR A 183 1.33 -1.61 -9.08
CA THR A 183 0.18 -2.02 -9.91
C THR A 183 0.66 -2.57 -11.27
N MET A 184 1.60 -1.89 -11.92
CA MET A 184 2.20 -2.33 -13.18
C MET A 184 2.87 -3.71 -13.04
N LEU A 185 3.70 -3.90 -12.01
CA LEU A 185 4.36 -5.17 -11.74
C LEU A 185 3.36 -6.30 -11.50
N CYS A 186 2.29 -6.05 -10.77
CA CYS A 186 1.22 -7.02 -10.54
C CYS A 186 0.42 -7.29 -11.83
N ALA A 187 0.14 -6.27 -12.64
CA ALA A 187 -0.56 -6.42 -13.92
C ALA A 187 0.22 -7.30 -14.92
N MET A 188 1.56 -7.20 -14.93
CA MET A 188 2.41 -8.05 -15.79
C MET A 188 2.21 -9.55 -15.54
N LEU A 189 1.81 -9.96 -14.32
CA LEU A 189 1.56 -11.37 -13.99
C LEU A 189 0.34 -11.95 -14.71
N HIS A 190 -0.53 -11.10 -15.27
CA HIS A 190 -1.74 -11.49 -16.00
C HIS A 190 -1.54 -11.55 -17.53
N HIS A 191 -0.31 -11.27 -18.00
CA HIS A 191 0.06 -11.29 -19.43
C HIS A 191 -0.89 -10.47 -20.32
N PRO A 192 -1.16 -9.17 -19.98
CA PRO A 192 -1.96 -8.32 -20.85
C PRO A 192 -1.28 -8.15 -22.22
N HIS A 193 -2.04 -7.80 -23.25
CA HIS A 193 -1.50 -7.45 -24.55
C HIS A 193 -0.55 -6.25 -24.44
N ARG A 194 -0.94 -5.25 -23.63
CA ARG A 194 -0.18 -4.01 -23.46
C ARG A 194 -0.43 -3.37 -22.11
N ILE A 195 0.63 -2.80 -21.54
CA ILE A 195 0.53 -1.90 -20.39
C ILE A 195 0.98 -0.52 -20.83
N ILE A 196 0.15 0.48 -20.53
CA ILE A 196 0.42 1.90 -20.75
C ILE A 196 0.41 2.57 -19.38
N ILE A 197 1.46 3.32 -19.04
CA ILE A 197 1.51 4.10 -17.81
C ILE A 197 1.53 5.59 -18.15
N CYS A 198 0.67 6.35 -17.46
CA CYS A 198 0.50 7.77 -17.68
C CYS A 198 0.88 8.55 -16.41
N ASP A 199 1.74 9.56 -16.56
CA ASP A 199 2.11 10.45 -15.44
C ASP A 199 2.54 11.82 -16.00
N PRO A 200 2.22 12.95 -15.34
CA PRO A 200 2.70 14.26 -15.78
C PRO A 200 4.20 14.47 -15.51
N ASP A 201 4.82 13.68 -14.61
CA ASP A 201 6.24 13.82 -14.27
C ASP A 201 7.14 13.06 -15.27
N PRO A 202 7.94 13.78 -16.09
CA PRO A 202 8.81 13.15 -17.08
C PRO A 202 9.93 12.31 -16.44
N ALA A 203 10.31 12.57 -15.18
CA ALA A 203 11.33 11.78 -14.49
C ALA A 203 10.79 10.40 -14.11
N ARG A 204 9.54 10.31 -13.67
CA ARG A 204 8.87 9.04 -13.39
C ARG A 204 8.68 8.21 -14.66
N LEU A 205 8.23 8.84 -15.76
CA LEU A 205 8.10 8.16 -17.05
C LEU A 205 9.44 7.68 -17.60
N ARG A 206 10.51 8.44 -17.37
CA ARG A 206 11.87 8.02 -17.75
C ARG A 206 12.29 6.78 -16.98
N PHE A 207 12.08 6.74 -15.67
CA PHE A 207 12.34 5.57 -14.84
C PHE A 207 11.63 4.32 -15.40
N VAL A 208 10.35 4.43 -15.77
CA VAL A 208 9.61 3.32 -16.38
C VAL A 208 10.27 2.85 -17.67
N ARG A 209 10.58 3.77 -18.59
CA ARG A 209 11.22 3.43 -19.88
C ARG A 209 12.57 2.74 -19.71
N GLU A 210 13.37 3.18 -18.74
CA GLU A 210 14.71 2.63 -18.50
C GLU A 210 14.69 1.23 -17.88
N HIS A 211 13.69 0.95 -17.02
CA HIS A 211 13.64 -0.31 -16.27
C HIS A 211 12.61 -1.32 -16.82
N TYR A 212 11.63 -0.86 -17.56
CA TYR A 212 10.52 -1.67 -18.10
C TYR A 212 10.25 -1.30 -19.56
N PRO A 213 11.16 -1.63 -20.49
CA PRO A 213 11.10 -1.16 -21.89
C PRO A 213 9.87 -1.64 -22.66
N ASP A 214 9.21 -2.71 -22.23
CA ASP A 214 7.99 -3.23 -22.84
C ASP A 214 6.73 -2.47 -22.41
N VAL A 215 6.82 -1.55 -21.44
CA VAL A 215 5.73 -0.71 -20.97
C VAL A 215 5.73 0.62 -21.72
N LEU A 216 4.59 0.96 -22.30
CA LEU A 216 4.44 2.25 -22.96
C LEU A 216 4.21 3.37 -21.94
N THR A 217 4.76 4.54 -22.20
CA THR A 217 4.63 5.71 -21.32
C THR A 217 4.07 6.90 -22.07
N ILE A 218 3.18 7.66 -21.42
CA ILE A 218 2.54 8.83 -22.01
C ILE A 218 2.28 9.90 -20.95
N THR A 219 2.24 11.16 -21.36
CA THR A 219 1.76 12.27 -20.53
C THR A 219 0.25 12.46 -20.69
N PRO A 220 -0.45 13.05 -19.68
CA PRO A 220 -1.91 13.20 -19.70
C PRO A 220 -2.48 13.87 -20.96
N GLU A 221 -1.78 14.88 -21.48
CA GLU A 221 -2.26 15.71 -22.62
C GLU A 221 -2.50 14.91 -23.90
N HIS A 222 -1.82 13.78 -24.04
CA HIS A 222 -1.89 12.93 -25.23
C HIS A 222 -2.44 11.54 -24.96
N ALA A 223 -2.88 11.27 -23.71
CA ALA A 223 -3.19 9.93 -23.28
C ALA A 223 -4.37 9.32 -24.03
N GLN A 224 -5.46 10.06 -24.27
CA GLN A 224 -6.65 9.55 -24.92
C GLN A 224 -6.35 9.06 -26.35
N GLU A 225 -5.76 9.90 -27.18
CA GLU A 225 -5.39 9.54 -28.56
C GLU A 225 -4.38 8.39 -28.58
N PHE A 226 -3.37 8.46 -27.73
CA PHE A 226 -2.34 7.44 -27.64
C PHE A 226 -2.91 6.06 -27.26
N VAL A 227 -3.81 6.01 -26.27
CA VAL A 227 -4.46 4.77 -25.84
C VAL A 227 -5.33 4.21 -26.96
N GLN A 228 -6.10 5.06 -27.66
CA GLN A 228 -6.93 4.65 -28.79
C GLN A 228 -6.10 4.02 -29.92
N LEU A 229 -4.96 4.61 -30.26
CA LEU A 229 -4.06 4.11 -31.30
C LEU A 229 -3.31 2.83 -30.89
N ASN A 230 -3.13 2.61 -29.59
CA ASN A 230 -2.38 1.48 -29.05
C ASN A 230 -3.27 0.40 -28.43
N SER A 231 -4.58 0.46 -28.63
CA SER A 231 -5.55 -0.54 -28.21
C SER A 231 -6.33 -1.11 -29.38
N PRO A 232 -6.53 -2.43 -29.46
CA PRO A 232 -7.34 -3.03 -30.52
C PRO A 232 -8.81 -2.59 -30.50
N HIS A 233 -9.30 -2.09 -29.39
CA HIS A 233 -10.73 -1.81 -29.16
C HIS A 233 -11.04 -0.30 -29.02
N GLY A 234 -10.10 0.58 -29.42
CA GLY A 234 -10.30 2.02 -29.41
C GLY A 234 -10.34 2.68 -28.03
N GLY A 235 -9.73 2.02 -27.03
CA GLY A 235 -9.60 2.47 -25.65
C GLY A 235 -9.08 1.35 -24.77
N ALA A 236 -8.70 1.64 -23.55
CA ALA A 236 -8.19 0.64 -22.61
C ALA A 236 -9.32 -0.34 -22.17
N ASP A 237 -9.01 -1.62 -22.12
CA ASP A 237 -9.91 -2.66 -21.56
C ASP A 237 -10.04 -2.51 -20.04
N VAL A 238 -8.94 -2.10 -19.40
CA VAL A 238 -8.84 -1.86 -17.96
C VAL A 238 -8.10 -0.56 -17.71
N VAL A 239 -8.63 0.25 -16.80
CA VAL A 239 -7.95 1.45 -16.30
C VAL A 239 -7.80 1.36 -14.79
N CYS A 240 -6.57 1.45 -14.29
CA CYS A 240 -6.26 1.57 -12.86
C CYS A 240 -5.92 3.03 -12.56
N GLU A 241 -6.80 3.73 -11.86
CA GLU A 241 -6.57 5.09 -11.38
C GLU A 241 -5.88 5.02 -10.01
N VAL A 242 -4.59 5.35 -9.96
CA VAL A 242 -3.77 5.29 -8.75
C VAL A 242 -2.98 6.58 -8.49
N ALA A 243 -3.36 7.66 -9.18
CA ALA A 243 -2.79 9.00 -8.97
C ALA A 243 -3.55 9.80 -7.92
N GLY A 244 -4.87 9.61 -7.82
CA GLY A 244 -5.72 10.19 -6.80
C GLY A 244 -6.03 11.69 -7.03
N SER A 245 -6.26 12.12 -8.28
CA SER A 245 -6.65 13.49 -8.60
C SER A 245 -7.94 13.54 -9.42
N ASP A 246 -8.66 14.65 -9.36
CA ASP A 246 -9.86 14.86 -10.17
C ASP A 246 -9.58 14.77 -11.67
N ASP A 247 -8.42 15.23 -12.10
CA ASP A 247 -8.02 15.19 -13.52
C ASP A 247 -7.71 13.76 -13.96
N SER A 248 -6.99 12.98 -13.17
CA SER A 248 -6.71 11.57 -13.48
C SER A 248 -7.99 10.72 -13.43
N PHE A 249 -8.90 11.01 -12.51
CA PHE A 249 -10.20 10.35 -12.44
C PHE A 249 -11.00 10.60 -13.74
N ARG A 250 -11.05 11.84 -14.24
CA ARG A 250 -11.73 12.18 -15.49
C ARG A 250 -11.06 11.48 -16.68
N LEU A 251 -9.74 11.55 -16.74
CA LEU A 251 -8.95 10.93 -17.81
C LEU A 251 -9.15 9.39 -17.86
N ALA A 252 -9.41 8.75 -16.70
CA ALA A 252 -9.69 7.33 -16.65
C ALA A 252 -10.90 6.94 -17.51
N TRP A 253 -11.97 7.74 -17.43
CA TRP A 253 -13.19 7.53 -18.23
C TRP A 253 -12.97 7.84 -19.71
N GLU A 254 -12.21 8.89 -20.02
CA GLU A 254 -11.93 9.31 -21.39
C GLU A 254 -11.06 8.30 -22.17
N CYS A 255 -10.20 7.58 -21.47
CA CYS A 255 -9.32 6.57 -22.05
C CYS A 255 -9.91 5.16 -22.09
N ALA A 256 -10.96 4.91 -21.32
CA ALA A 256 -11.63 3.62 -21.25
C ALA A 256 -12.47 3.34 -22.50
N ARG A 257 -12.41 2.10 -23.04
CA ARG A 257 -13.37 1.69 -24.07
C ARG A 257 -14.77 1.49 -23.47
N PRO A 258 -15.84 1.41 -24.31
CA PRO A 258 -17.15 0.95 -23.82
C PRO A 258 -17.05 -0.41 -23.09
N ASN A 259 -17.71 -0.53 -21.96
CA ASN A 259 -17.70 -1.71 -21.07
C ASN A 259 -16.30 -2.09 -20.52
N ALA A 260 -15.37 -1.14 -20.42
CA ALA A 260 -14.12 -1.33 -19.70
C ALA A 260 -14.34 -1.38 -18.18
N ILE A 261 -13.36 -1.93 -17.45
CA ILE A 261 -13.31 -1.84 -16.00
C ILE A 261 -12.42 -0.64 -15.62
N VAL A 262 -12.94 0.23 -14.77
CA VAL A 262 -12.18 1.33 -14.17
C VAL A 262 -12.11 1.08 -12.66
N SER A 263 -10.92 0.81 -12.14
CA SER A 263 -10.65 0.67 -10.70
C SER A 263 -10.00 1.95 -10.15
N ILE A 264 -10.41 2.33 -8.94
CA ILE A 264 -10.02 3.57 -8.28
C ILE A 264 -9.52 3.25 -6.87
#